data_243be165593a84772ca6c52e86c97c81
#
_entry.id   243be165593a84772ca6c52e86c97c81
#
_cell.length_a   1.000
_cell.length_b   1.000
_cell.length_c   1.000
_cell.angle_alpha   90.00
_cell.angle_beta   90.00
_cell.angle_gamma   90.00
#
_symmetry.space_group_name_H-M   'P 1'
#
loop_
_entity.id
_entity.type
_entity.pdbx_description
1 polymer ?
#
loop_
_entity_poly.entity_id
_entity_poly.type
_entity_poly.pdbx_seq_one_letter_code
_entity_poly.pdbx_strand_id
1 'polypeptide(L)'
;MSYIPRTTRPNDGDPYWTKTTYGGYNEQILGNSVNRPWSGSVLPNCTGYVHGRFMELGNQPYDYDPSILPWGNASTYYGNSSLEKGQDPRLGSCMVWGVGAGHVAIVEEIIDNDTVVTSESDYGDEQHGGTVFETRTRHRQWNWGWYSGYTRPFLGFLYHPNIAPVEPTYTLTVINGTATGYTGKNGDTVTITANQPQGGLVFYKWIASTTNGTIANPSIMNTTFTFGNGDNTLTAIYKKAPHINMNYLAPVSLKSRP
;
A
#
# COMPACT_ATOMS: atom_id res chain seq x y z
N MET A 1 -13.24 -4.65 -2.14
CA MET A 1 -12.82 -6.07 -2.31
C MET A 1 -11.37 -6.18 -1.90
N SER A 2 -10.96 -7.30 -1.28
CA SER A 2 -9.53 -7.56 -1.04
C SER A 2 -8.84 -7.82 -2.38
N TYR A 3 -7.66 -7.25 -2.58
CA TYR A 3 -6.82 -7.52 -3.75
C TYR A 3 -6.38 -8.99 -3.76
N ILE A 4 -6.47 -9.66 -4.91
CA ILE A 4 -6.02 -11.04 -5.09
C ILE A 4 -4.85 -11.02 -6.08
N PRO A 5 -3.62 -11.31 -5.62
CA PRO A 5 -2.45 -11.37 -6.49
C PRO A 5 -2.58 -12.46 -7.54
N ARG A 6 -2.13 -12.19 -8.76
CA ARG A 6 -1.99 -13.20 -9.80
C ARG A 6 -0.57 -13.80 -9.76
N THR A 7 -0.49 -15.04 -9.39
CA THR A 7 0.79 -15.80 -9.27
C THR A 7 0.91 -16.92 -10.29
N THR A 8 -0.10 -17.10 -11.13
CA THR A 8 -0.14 -18.17 -12.14
C THR A 8 -0.57 -17.62 -13.50
N ARG A 9 -0.10 -18.27 -14.55
CA ARG A 9 -0.49 -18.00 -15.94
C ARG A 9 -2.04 -17.99 -16.07
N PRO A 10 -2.61 -17.08 -16.91
CA PRO A 10 -4.01 -17.20 -17.30
C PRO A 10 -4.34 -18.56 -17.91
N ASN A 11 -5.51 -19.09 -17.63
CA ASN A 11 -5.98 -20.34 -18.21
C ASN A 11 -6.24 -20.20 -19.71
N ASP A 12 -6.14 -21.29 -20.43
CA ASP A 12 -6.47 -21.31 -21.85
C ASP A 12 -7.95 -20.91 -22.06
N GLY A 13 -8.16 -19.94 -22.95
CA GLY A 13 -9.49 -19.39 -23.21
C GLY A 13 -9.96 -18.32 -22.19
N ASP A 14 -9.10 -17.92 -21.27
CA ASP A 14 -9.44 -16.88 -20.28
C ASP A 14 -9.95 -15.59 -20.98
N PRO A 15 -11.17 -15.11 -20.66
CA PRO A 15 -11.82 -14.02 -21.38
C PRO A 15 -11.06 -12.69 -21.29
N TYR A 16 -10.25 -12.48 -20.28
CA TYR A 16 -9.48 -11.25 -20.12
C TYR A 16 -8.25 -11.17 -21.04
N TRP A 17 -7.81 -12.29 -21.61
CA TRP A 17 -6.65 -12.35 -22.51
C TRP A 17 -6.97 -12.91 -23.88
N THR A 18 -8.23 -12.82 -24.31
CA THR A 18 -8.65 -13.25 -25.64
C THR A 18 -8.83 -12.06 -26.59
N LYS A 19 -8.78 -12.34 -27.89
CA LYS A 19 -9.00 -11.34 -28.96
C LYS A 19 -10.31 -10.58 -28.81
N THR A 20 -11.38 -11.26 -28.40
CA THR A 20 -12.72 -10.67 -28.26
C THR A 20 -12.81 -9.59 -27.20
N THR A 21 -11.88 -9.58 -26.24
CA THR A 21 -11.84 -8.62 -25.16
C THR A 21 -11.42 -7.21 -25.63
N TYR A 22 -10.72 -7.09 -26.76
CA TYR A 22 -10.05 -5.84 -27.14
C TYR A 22 -10.55 -5.21 -28.44
N GLY A 23 -11.53 -5.72 -29.10
CA GLY A 23 -11.95 -5.20 -30.42
C GLY A 23 -10.80 -5.22 -31.45
N GLY A 24 -10.82 -4.33 -32.45
CA GLY A 24 -9.87 -4.34 -33.56
C GLY A 24 -8.39 -4.09 -33.22
N TYR A 25 -8.08 -3.58 -32.05
CA TYR A 25 -6.71 -3.29 -31.63
C TYR A 25 -5.84 -4.54 -31.44
N ASN A 26 -6.44 -5.63 -31.04
CA ASN A 26 -5.72 -6.86 -30.79
C ASN A 26 -5.17 -7.56 -32.02
N GLU A 27 -5.64 -7.21 -33.18
CA GLU A 27 -5.05 -7.76 -34.40
C GLU A 27 -3.58 -7.36 -34.55
N GLN A 28 -3.17 -6.18 -34.10
CA GLN A 28 -1.77 -5.77 -34.11
C GLN A 28 -0.93 -6.55 -33.06
N ILE A 29 -1.47 -6.74 -31.86
CA ILE A 29 -0.79 -7.53 -30.82
C ILE A 29 -0.75 -9.02 -31.24
N LEU A 30 -1.86 -9.55 -31.71
CA LEU A 30 -1.98 -10.94 -32.13
C LEU A 30 -1.23 -11.25 -33.42
N GLY A 31 -1.11 -10.29 -34.34
CA GLY A 31 -0.40 -10.47 -35.62
C GLY A 31 1.09 -10.80 -35.47
N ASN A 32 1.69 -10.39 -34.36
CA ASN A 32 3.12 -10.54 -34.11
C ASN A 32 3.49 -11.71 -33.19
N SER A 33 2.52 -12.43 -32.62
CA SER A 33 2.76 -13.57 -31.74
C SER A 33 2.60 -14.89 -32.52
N VAL A 34 3.68 -15.64 -32.70
CA VAL A 34 3.71 -16.83 -33.53
C VAL A 34 3.29 -18.08 -32.75
N ASN A 35 3.68 -18.21 -31.47
CA ASN A 35 3.35 -19.33 -30.60
C ASN A 35 2.52 -18.85 -29.40
N ARG A 36 1.22 -18.84 -29.56
CA ARG A 36 0.28 -18.44 -28.50
C ARG A 36 -0.11 -19.63 -27.65
N PRO A 37 -0.31 -19.47 -26.33
CA PRO A 37 -0.71 -20.58 -25.47
C PRO A 37 -2.06 -21.18 -25.87
N TRP A 38 -2.98 -20.37 -26.46
CA TRP A 38 -4.24 -20.83 -27.05
C TRP A 38 -4.69 -19.93 -28.20
N SER A 39 -5.59 -20.44 -29.01
CA SER A 39 -6.14 -19.69 -30.15
C SER A 39 -6.85 -18.42 -29.68
N GLY A 40 -6.52 -17.30 -30.32
CA GLY A 40 -7.09 -15.98 -29.99
C GLY A 40 -6.50 -15.30 -28.76
N SER A 41 -5.49 -15.89 -28.11
CA SER A 41 -4.78 -15.26 -26.98
C SER A 41 -4.00 -14.01 -27.42
N VAL A 42 -3.92 -13.01 -26.54
CA VAL A 42 -3.04 -11.84 -26.69
C VAL A 42 -1.65 -12.06 -26.13
N LEU A 43 -1.39 -13.23 -25.53
CA LEU A 43 -0.10 -13.60 -24.96
C LEU A 43 0.72 -14.45 -25.94
N PRO A 44 2.06 -14.43 -25.86
CA PRO A 44 2.89 -13.60 -24.97
C PRO A 44 3.00 -12.16 -25.50
N ASN A 45 2.71 -11.20 -24.68
CA ASN A 45 2.87 -9.76 -24.95
C ASN A 45 2.68 -8.95 -23.66
N CYS A 46 3.60 -8.05 -23.32
CA CYS A 46 3.55 -7.27 -22.08
C CYS A 46 2.34 -6.33 -22.04
N THR A 47 2.04 -5.64 -23.13
CA THR A 47 0.86 -4.74 -23.19
C THR A 47 -0.44 -5.54 -23.18
N GLY A 48 -0.50 -6.67 -23.92
CA GLY A 48 -1.64 -7.58 -23.87
C GLY A 48 -1.89 -8.14 -22.47
N TYR A 49 -0.83 -8.47 -21.77
CA TYR A 49 -0.93 -8.98 -20.40
C TYR A 49 -1.53 -7.93 -19.43
N VAL A 50 -0.95 -6.72 -19.39
CA VAL A 50 -1.41 -5.71 -18.44
C VAL A 50 -2.84 -5.23 -18.74
N HIS A 51 -3.26 -5.17 -20.01
CA HIS A 51 -4.66 -4.88 -20.35
C HIS A 51 -5.60 -5.95 -19.79
N GLY A 52 -5.27 -7.23 -19.99
CA GLY A 52 -6.07 -8.33 -19.43
C GLY A 52 -6.15 -8.26 -17.91
N ARG A 53 -5.04 -7.99 -17.24
CA ARG A 53 -5.02 -7.88 -15.78
C ARG A 53 -5.83 -6.69 -15.27
N PHE A 54 -5.77 -5.54 -15.94
CA PHE A 54 -6.60 -4.38 -15.58
C PHE A 54 -8.10 -4.69 -15.71
N MET A 55 -8.51 -5.35 -16.79
CA MET A 55 -9.90 -5.78 -16.94
C MET A 55 -10.32 -6.81 -15.90
N GLU A 56 -9.46 -7.75 -15.57
CA GLU A 56 -9.70 -8.73 -14.50
C GLU A 56 -9.89 -8.05 -13.13
N LEU A 57 -9.03 -7.10 -12.80
CA LEU A 57 -9.14 -6.30 -11.57
C LEU A 57 -10.42 -5.43 -11.54
N GLY A 58 -10.88 -4.98 -12.71
CA GLY A 58 -12.13 -4.27 -12.88
C GLY A 58 -13.36 -5.17 -12.97
N ASN A 59 -13.18 -6.50 -13.06
CA ASN A 59 -14.23 -7.48 -13.32
C ASN A 59 -15.03 -7.18 -14.62
N GLN A 60 -14.34 -6.78 -15.68
CA GLN A 60 -14.91 -6.34 -16.97
C GLN A 60 -14.26 -7.09 -18.14
N PRO A 61 -14.59 -8.37 -18.37
CA PRO A 61 -13.88 -9.22 -19.35
C PRO A 61 -14.09 -8.82 -20.82
N TYR A 62 -15.12 -8.05 -21.13
CA TYR A 62 -15.50 -7.73 -22.51
C TYR A 62 -15.61 -6.23 -22.80
N ASP A 63 -15.54 -5.39 -21.78
CA ASP A 63 -15.63 -3.94 -21.91
C ASP A 63 -14.22 -3.33 -21.90
N TYR A 64 -13.64 -3.23 -23.09
CA TYR A 64 -12.42 -2.46 -23.24
C TYR A 64 -12.74 -0.97 -23.22
N ASP A 65 -12.30 -0.30 -22.17
CA ASP A 65 -12.23 1.16 -22.11
C ASP A 65 -10.80 1.61 -22.43
N PRO A 66 -10.54 2.18 -23.62
CA PRO A 66 -9.22 2.68 -23.98
C PRO A 66 -8.72 3.80 -23.07
N SER A 67 -9.60 4.41 -22.24
CA SER A 67 -9.20 5.38 -21.23
C SER A 67 -8.49 4.75 -20.04
N ILE A 68 -8.58 3.43 -19.83
CA ILE A 68 -7.94 2.75 -18.72
C ILE A 68 -6.44 2.61 -18.96
N LEU A 69 -6.04 2.00 -20.07
CA LEU A 69 -4.61 1.92 -20.47
C LEU A 69 -4.48 2.36 -21.93
N PRO A 70 -3.44 3.13 -22.28
CA PRO A 70 -3.24 3.61 -23.65
C PRO A 70 -2.84 2.48 -24.59
N TRP A 71 -2.92 2.76 -25.88
CA TRP A 71 -2.54 1.86 -26.96
C TRP A 71 -1.10 2.09 -27.41
N GLY A 72 -0.52 1.10 -28.07
CA GLY A 72 0.79 1.20 -28.69
C GLY A 72 1.91 0.62 -27.86
N ASN A 73 3.11 1.16 -28.06
CA ASN A 73 4.30 0.69 -27.34
C ASN A 73 4.20 1.03 -25.85
N ALA A 74 4.63 0.10 -25.00
CA ALA A 74 4.66 0.27 -23.55
C ALA A 74 5.37 1.56 -23.11
N SER A 75 6.43 1.96 -23.82
CA SER A 75 7.18 3.21 -23.55
C SER A 75 6.33 4.48 -23.61
N THR A 76 5.19 4.46 -24.28
CA THR A 76 4.30 5.61 -24.42
C THR A 76 3.19 5.64 -23.34
N TYR A 77 3.01 4.56 -22.60
CA TYR A 77 1.90 4.42 -21.65
C TYR A 77 1.87 5.51 -20.59
N TYR A 78 3.02 5.80 -19.99
CA TYR A 78 3.08 6.81 -18.93
C TYR A 78 2.72 8.21 -19.43
N GLY A 79 3.15 8.57 -20.66
CA GLY A 79 2.80 9.86 -21.26
C GLY A 79 1.33 9.96 -21.69
N ASN A 80 0.81 8.90 -22.29
CA ASN A 80 -0.50 8.92 -22.96
C ASN A 80 -1.67 8.55 -22.05
N SER A 81 -1.42 7.96 -20.87
CA SER A 81 -2.49 7.56 -19.94
C SER A 81 -3.13 8.76 -19.25
N SER A 82 -4.45 8.71 -19.09
CA SER A 82 -5.25 9.63 -18.25
C SER A 82 -5.36 9.17 -16.78
N LEU A 83 -4.89 7.96 -16.46
CA LEU A 83 -4.90 7.42 -15.10
C LEU A 83 -4.09 8.27 -14.13
N GLU A 84 -4.42 8.20 -12.85
CA GLU A 84 -3.56 8.72 -11.78
C GLU A 84 -2.18 8.08 -11.86
N LYS A 85 -1.15 8.90 -11.70
CA LYS A 85 0.26 8.51 -11.87
C LYS A 85 1.06 8.79 -10.60
N GLY A 86 2.10 7.99 -10.36
CA GLY A 86 3.01 8.25 -9.25
C GLY A 86 4.32 7.48 -9.33
N GLN A 87 5.15 7.66 -8.31
CA GLN A 87 6.45 7.00 -8.18
C GLN A 87 6.47 5.94 -7.06
N ASP A 88 5.39 5.84 -6.30
CA ASP A 88 5.26 4.86 -5.22
C ASP A 88 4.36 3.70 -5.66
N PRO A 89 4.70 2.45 -5.28
CA PRO A 89 3.93 1.28 -5.68
C PRO A 89 2.55 1.27 -5.03
N ARG A 90 1.54 0.85 -5.81
CA ARG A 90 0.22 0.44 -5.30
C ARG A 90 -0.13 -0.92 -5.88
N LEU A 91 -0.85 -1.75 -5.14
CA LEU A 91 -1.35 -3.03 -5.65
C LEU A 91 -2.17 -2.82 -6.92
N GLY A 92 -2.01 -3.69 -7.90
CA GLY A 92 -2.70 -3.63 -9.18
C GLY A 92 -2.24 -2.49 -10.10
N SER A 93 -1.24 -1.68 -9.72
CA SER A 93 -0.72 -0.64 -10.60
C SER A 93 0.11 -1.21 -11.75
N CYS A 94 0.04 -0.55 -12.90
CA CYS A 94 0.89 -0.86 -14.04
C CYS A 94 2.22 -0.10 -13.92
N MET A 95 3.32 -0.82 -13.80
CA MET A 95 4.68 -0.31 -13.88
C MET A 95 5.06 -0.07 -15.33
N VAL A 96 5.69 1.07 -15.62
CA VAL A 96 6.04 1.46 -17.00
C VAL A 96 7.52 1.77 -17.11
N TRP A 97 8.20 1.15 -18.09
CA TRP A 97 9.57 1.46 -18.47
C TRP A 97 9.63 2.02 -19.88
N GLY A 98 10.47 3.06 -20.07
CA GLY A 98 10.65 3.76 -21.33
C GLY A 98 11.67 3.12 -22.27
N VAL A 99 11.99 3.86 -23.36
CA VAL A 99 12.94 3.55 -24.43
C VAL A 99 12.55 2.37 -25.33
N GLY A 100 12.59 2.58 -26.63
CA GLY A 100 12.22 1.61 -27.66
C GLY A 100 10.74 1.23 -27.52
N ALA A 101 10.43 -0.06 -27.56
CA ALA A 101 9.08 -0.55 -27.33
C ALA A 101 8.63 -0.40 -25.85
N GLY A 102 9.60 -0.24 -24.93
CA GLY A 102 9.33 -0.19 -23.50
C GLY A 102 8.99 -1.55 -22.90
N HIS A 103 8.50 -1.53 -21.68
CA HIS A 103 7.93 -2.69 -20.99
C HIS A 103 6.89 -2.24 -19.96
N VAL A 104 5.96 -3.12 -19.64
CA VAL A 104 4.94 -2.92 -18.60
C VAL A 104 4.74 -4.21 -17.81
N ALA A 105 4.45 -4.06 -16.52
CA ALA A 105 4.15 -5.16 -15.60
C ALA A 105 3.12 -4.71 -14.57
N ILE A 106 2.48 -5.64 -13.87
CA ILE A 106 1.51 -5.33 -12.80
C ILE A 106 2.12 -5.62 -11.43
N VAL A 107 1.93 -4.70 -10.49
CA VAL A 107 2.30 -4.90 -9.08
C VAL A 107 1.30 -5.84 -8.42
N GLU A 108 1.76 -7.02 -8.03
CA GLU A 108 0.92 -8.03 -7.37
C GLU A 108 1.08 -8.06 -5.86
N GLU A 109 2.27 -7.71 -5.36
CA GLU A 109 2.57 -7.65 -3.94
C GLU A 109 3.51 -6.47 -3.65
N ILE A 110 3.32 -5.83 -2.50
CA ILE A 110 4.22 -4.81 -1.96
C ILE A 110 4.84 -5.40 -0.71
N ILE A 111 6.13 -5.76 -0.79
CA ILE A 111 6.90 -6.28 0.35
C ILE A 111 7.27 -5.12 1.28
N ASP A 112 7.74 -4.02 0.70
CA ASP A 112 8.03 -2.76 1.36
C ASP A 112 8.02 -1.60 0.33
N ASN A 113 8.37 -0.37 0.75
CA ASN A 113 8.36 0.80 -0.13
C ASN A 113 9.34 0.72 -1.31
N ASP A 114 10.32 -0.18 -1.24
CA ASP A 114 11.41 -0.31 -2.21
C ASP A 114 11.44 -1.68 -2.89
N THR A 115 10.51 -2.57 -2.54
CA THR A 115 10.47 -3.95 -3.06
C THR A 115 9.03 -4.38 -3.36
N VAL A 116 8.81 -4.80 -4.60
CA VAL A 116 7.51 -5.33 -5.05
C VAL A 116 7.68 -6.65 -5.78
N VAL A 117 6.60 -7.44 -5.84
CA VAL A 117 6.48 -8.57 -6.78
C VAL A 117 5.56 -8.14 -7.92
N THR A 118 6.00 -8.37 -9.15
CA THR A 118 5.22 -8.10 -10.36
C THR A 118 4.79 -9.39 -11.04
N SER A 119 3.71 -9.30 -11.80
CA SER A 119 3.33 -10.26 -12.82
C SER A 119 3.44 -9.62 -14.20
N GLU A 120 3.91 -10.39 -15.17
CA GLU A 120 4.21 -9.87 -16.51
C GLU A 120 4.25 -10.95 -17.59
N SER A 121 4.27 -10.52 -18.84
CA SER A 121 4.49 -11.33 -20.03
C SER A 121 5.48 -10.60 -20.93
N ASP A 122 6.38 -11.33 -21.60
CA ASP A 122 7.30 -10.73 -22.56
C ASP A 122 6.73 -10.75 -23.98
N TYR A 123 7.24 -9.85 -24.84
CA TYR A 123 6.92 -9.87 -26.26
C TYR A 123 7.75 -10.92 -26.98
N GLY A 124 7.10 -11.68 -27.85
CA GLY A 124 7.75 -12.69 -28.67
C GLY A 124 7.03 -14.04 -28.61
N ASP A 125 7.66 -15.06 -29.13
CA ASP A 125 7.24 -16.44 -28.96
C ASP A 125 8.20 -17.20 -28.02
N GLU A 126 7.79 -18.36 -27.56
CA GLU A 126 8.62 -19.21 -26.67
C GLU A 126 9.94 -19.64 -27.34
N GLN A 127 10.00 -19.71 -28.67
CA GLN A 127 11.21 -20.08 -29.42
C GLN A 127 12.23 -18.91 -29.48
N HIS A 128 11.75 -17.67 -29.39
CA HIS A 128 12.56 -16.46 -29.42
C HIS A 128 12.67 -15.79 -28.03
N GLY A 129 12.42 -16.53 -26.95
CA GLY A 129 12.59 -16.08 -25.58
C GLY A 129 11.41 -15.25 -25.02
N GLY A 130 10.26 -15.28 -25.69
CA GLY A 130 9.04 -14.67 -25.17
C GLY A 130 8.45 -15.52 -24.05
N THR A 131 8.25 -14.93 -22.88
CA THR A 131 7.65 -15.59 -21.72
C THR A 131 6.17 -15.28 -21.65
N VAL A 132 5.31 -16.28 -21.63
CA VAL A 132 3.85 -16.11 -21.57
C VAL A 132 3.42 -15.46 -20.26
N PHE A 133 4.04 -15.89 -19.16
CA PHE A 133 3.78 -15.38 -17.82
C PHE A 133 4.96 -15.65 -16.89
N GLU A 134 5.30 -14.68 -16.09
CA GLU A 134 6.23 -14.81 -14.99
C GLU A 134 5.89 -13.84 -13.85
N THR A 135 6.45 -14.11 -12.67
CA THR A 135 6.49 -13.17 -11.56
C THR A 135 7.93 -12.80 -11.28
N ARG A 136 8.17 -11.53 -10.96
CA ARG A 136 9.52 -11.02 -10.64
C ARG A 136 9.50 -10.16 -9.38
N THR A 137 10.51 -10.34 -8.52
CA THR A 137 10.79 -9.38 -7.45
C THR A 137 11.59 -8.21 -8.04
N ARG A 138 11.14 -7.00 -7.77
CA ARG A 138 11.73 -5.76 -8.30
C ARG A 138 12.08 -4.82 -7.16
N HIS A 139 13.23 -4.15 -7.30
CA HIS A 139 13.78 -3.26 -6.27
C HIS A 139 13.96 -1.84 -6.81
N ARG A 140 13.54 -0.83 -6.07
CA ARG A 140 13.64 0.59 -6.42
C ARG A 140 15.10 1.01 -6.68
N GLN A 141 16.05 0.57 -5.85
CA GLN A 141 17.47 0.89 -5.98
C GLN A 141 18.09 0.47 -7.33
N TRP A 142 17.48 -0.47 -8.04
CA TRP A 142 17.89 -0.93 -9.37
C TRP A 142 16.95 -0.42 -10.46
N ASN A 143 16.37 0.74 -10.26
CA ASN A 143 15.39 1.33 -11.17
C ASN A 143 14.23 0.37 -11.48
N TRP A 144 13.77 -0.36 -10.45
CA TRP A 144 12.78 -1.42 -10.51
C TRP A 144 13.16 -2.59 -11.43
N GLY A 145 14.48 -2.76 -11.64
CA GLY A 145 15.08 -3.97 -12.19
C GLY A 145 14.71 -4.31 -13.61
N TRP A 146 15.28 -3.62 -14.57
CA TRP A 146 15.33 -4.18 -15.90
C TRP A 146 16.63 -4.97 -16.08
N TYR A 147 16.53 -6.29 -16.32
CA TYR A 147 17.66 -7.17 -16.58
C TYR A 147 18.10 -7.14 -18.03
N SER A 148 19.43 -7.35 -18.21
CA SER A 148 20.18 -7.54 -19.45
C SER A 148 20.46 -6.30 -20.29
N GLY A 149 21.55 -5.59 -19.98
CA GLY A 149 22.31 -4.74 -20.94
C GLY A 149 21.61 -3.53 -21.54
N TYR A 150 20.30 -3.43 -21.43
CA TYR A 150 19.48 -2.30 -21.86
C TYR A 150 18.92 -1.60 -20.64
N THR A 151 19.46 -0.44 -20.34
CA THR A 151 18.88 0.45 -19.31
C THR A 151 17.59 1.04 -19.85
N ARG A 152 16.45 0.45 -19.49
CA ARG A 152 15.14 1.08 -19.71
C ARG A 152 14.81 1.90 -18.47
N PRO A 153 14.70 3.24 -18.56
CA PRO A 153 14.34 4.05 -17.41
C PRO A 153 12.94 3.71 -16.95
N PHE A 154 12.78 3.54 -15.65
CA PHE A 154 11.45 3.46 -15.05
C PHE A 154 10.78 4.83 -15.15
N LEU A 155 9.56 4.88 -15.66
CA LEU A 155 8.81 6.12 -15.86
C LEU A 155 7.85 6.38 -14.68
N GLY A 156 7.31 5.34 -14.08
CA GLY A 156 6.39 5.42 -12.95
C GLY A 156 5.30 4.36 -13.00
N PHE A 157 4.34 4.52 -12.10
CA PHE A 157 3.17 3.67 -11.96
C PHE A 157 1.94 4.37 -12.53
N LEU A 158 1.07 3.61 -13.20
CA LEU A 158 -0.29 3.99 -13.54
C LEU A 158 -1.22 3.26 -12.58
N TYR A 159 -1.99 3.98 -11.78
CA TYR A 159 -2.80 3.38 -10.73
C TYR A 159 -4.14 2.89 -11.26
N HIS A 160 -4.51 1.67 -10.88
CA HIS A 160 -5.79 1.09 -11.25
C HIS A 160 -6.93 1.81 -10.51
N PRO A 161 -7.95 2.33 -11.22
CA PRO A 161 -8.97 3.21 -10.60
C PRO A 161 -9.84 2.51 -9.56
N ASN A 162 -10.00 1.18 -9.67
CA ASN A 162 -10.85 0.40 -8.75
C ASN A 162 -10.07 -0.23 -7.59
N ILE A 163 -8.75 -0.03 -7.52
CA ILE A 163 -7.92 -0.55 -6.42
C ILE A 163 -7.52 0.63 -5.53
N ALA A 164 -8.13 0.70 -4.36
CA ALA A 164 -7.79 1.72 -3.39
C ALA A 164 -6.34 1.56 -2.89
N PRO A 165 -5.63 2.66 -2.60
CA PRO A 165 -4.35 2.59 -1.92
C PRO A 165 -4.44 1.79 -0.63
N VAL A 166 -3.45 0.96 -0.35
CA VAL A 166 -3.31 0.34 0.97
C VAL A 166 -2.75 1.41 1.90
N GLU A 167 -3.60 1.90 2.79
CA GLU A 167 -3.17 2.85 3.82
C GLU A 167 -2.19 2.16 4.77
N PRO A 168 -1.00 2.73 5.02
CA PRO A 168 -0.04 2.14 5.93
C PRO A 168 -0.63 2.06 7.35
N THR A 169 -0.32 0.98 8.04
CA THR A 169 -0.63 0.83 9.47
C THR A 169 0.64 1.04 10.29
N TYR A 170 0.47 1.72 11.41
CA TYR A 170 1.55 2.08 12.33
C TYR A 170 1.38 1.38 13.66
N THR A 171 2.47 1.14 14.35
CA THR A 171 2.52 0.45 15.64
C THR A 171 2.54 1.45 16.80
N LEU A 172 1.76 1.16 17.83
CA LEU A 172 1.74 1.87 19.09
C LEU A 172 2.33 0.99 20.21
N THR A 173 3.40 1.43 20.82
CA THR A 173 3.93 0.83 22.05
C THR A 173 3.47 1.65 23.26
N VAL A 174 2.97 0.99 24.32
CA VAL A 174 2.52 1.67 25.55
C VAL A 174 3.31 1.16 26.73
N ILE A 175 4.00 2.08 27.42
CA ILE A 175 4.80 1.80 28.61
C ILE A 175 4.07 2.34 29.85
N ASN A 176 3.96 1.53 30.90
CA ASN A 176 3.25 1.81 32.13
C ASN A 176 1.74 2.06 31.92
N GLY A 177 1.14 1.41 30.93
CA GLY A 177 -0.26 1.53 30.60
C GLY A 177 -0.70 0.48 29.59
N THR A 178 -1.91 0.64 29.09
CA THR A 178 -2.53 -0.20 28.06
C THR A 178 -3.22 0.65 27.00
N ALA A 179 -3.50 0.04 25.84
CA ALA A 179 -4.32 0.63 24.79
C ALA A 179 -5.41 -0.35 24.35
N THR A 180 -6.51 0.15 23.80
CA THR A 180 -7.57 -0.69 23.19
C THR A 180 -7.15 -1.28 21.82
N GLY A 181 -6.08 -0.76 21.22
CA GLY A 181 -5.45 -1.26 20.00
C GLY A 181 -4.00 -0.79 19.93
N TYR A 182 -3.15 -1.62 19.34
CA TYR A 182 -1.71 -1.36 19.23
C TYR A 182 -1.23 -1.15 17.78
N THR A 183 -2.17 -1.14 16.84
CA THR A 183 -1.93 -0.79 15.44
C THR A 183 -3.08 0.05 14.92
N GLY A 184 -2.80 0.98 14.03
CA GLY A 184 -3.81 1.85 13.40
C GLY A 184 -3.25 2.58 12.19
N LYS A 185 -4.15 3.09 11.36
CA LYS A 185 -3.85 3.98 10.25
C LYS A 185 -3.79 5.42 10.74
N ASN A 186 -3.23 6.31 9.92
CA ASN A 186 -3.31 7.74 10.19
C ASN A 186 -4.76 8.20 10.40
N GLY A 187 -5.02 8.88 11.51
CA GLY A 187 -6.36 9.33 11.91
C GLY A 187 -7.15 8.35 12.77
N ASP A 188 -6.77 7.07 12.84
CA ASP A 188 -7.41 6.11 13.75
C ASP A 188 -7.18 6.52 15.20
N THR A 189 -8.16 6.24 16.07
CA THR A 189 -8.08 6.57 17.49
C THR A 189 -8.20 5.32 18.36
N VAL A 190 -7.41 5.29 19.43
CA VAL A 190 -7.47 4.26 20.47
C VAL A 190 -7.54 4.90 21.85
N THR A 191 -8.19 4.23 22.80
CA THR A 191 -8.17 4.65 24.19
C THR A 191 -6.88 4.14 24.84
N ILE A 192 -6.16 5.01 25.56
CA ILE A 192 -4.99 4.67 26.36
C ILE A 192 -5.29 4.88 27.83
N THR A 193 -4.86 3.93 28.67
CA THR A 193 -5.11 3.94 30.12
C THR A 193 -3.79 3.70 30.84
N ALA A 194 -3.38 4.65 31.69
CA ALA A 194 -2.20 4.48 32.53
C ALA A 194 -2.48 3.44 33.64
N ASN A 195 -1.44 2.69 34.01
CA ASN A 195 -1.50 1.79 35.16
C ASN A 195 -1.84 2.56 36.44
N GLN A 196 -2.48 1.89 37.40
CA GLN A 196 -2.77 2.50 38.71
C GLN A 196 -1.45 2.88 39.42
N PRO A 197 -1.35 4.10 39.96
CA PRO A 197 -0.17 4.51 40.70
C PRO A 197 0.05 3.62 41.95
N GLN A 198 1.30 3.33 42.28
CA GLN A 198 1.70 2.54 43.43
C GLN A 198 2.76 3.29 44.25
N GLY A 199 2.97 2.86 45.51
CA GLY A 199 4.09 3.35 46.35
C GLY A 199 4.08 4.85 46.64
N GLY A 200 2.90 5.46 46.79
CA GLY A 200 2.78 6.91 47.06
C GLY A 200 3.02 7.80 45.86
N LEU A 201 3.00 7.21 44.64
CA LEU A 201 3.06 7.96 43.42
C LEU A 201 1.64 8.39 42.98
N VAL A 202 1.57 9.41 42.15
CA VAL A 202 0.36 9.84 41.42
C VAL A 202 0.70 9.96 39.95
N PHE A 203 -0.28 9.69 39.09
CA PHE A 203 -0.10 9.91 37.65
C PHE A 203 0.23 11.39 37.41
N TYR A 204 1.16 11.63 36.52
CA TYR A 204 1.58 12.99 36.18
C TYR A 204 1.14 13.36 34.76
N LYS A 205 1.60 12.59 33.78
CA LYS A 205 1.23 12.82 32.36
C LYS A 205 1.64 11.67 31.45
N TRP A 206 1.07 11.65 30.27
CA TRP A 206 1.56 10.89 29.13
C TRP A 206 2.64 11.65 28.38
N ILE A 207 3.62 10.93 27.83
CA ILE A 207 4.63 11.46 26.89
C ILE A 207 4.67 10.55 25.67
N ALA A 208 4.69 11.15 24.48
CA ALA A 208 4.96 10.47 23.22
C ALA A 208 6.43 10.59 22.84
N SER A 209 7.00 9.53 22.26
CA SER A 209 8.40 9.50 21.81
C SER A 209 8.64 10.28 20.53
N THR A 210 7.59 10.49 19.73
CA THR A 210 7.64 11.18 18.43
C THR A 210 6.42 12.10 18.30
N THR A 211 6.37 12.88 17.22
CA THR A 211 5.21 13.70 16.82
C THR A 211 4.26 12.95 15.88
N ASN A 212 4.47 11.65 15.69
CA ASN A 212 3.66 10.80 14.79
C ASN A 212 2.31 10.39 15.43
N GLY A 213 1.56 11.36 15.90
CA GLY A 213 0.25 11.17 16.51
C GLY A 213 0.01 12.16 17.64
N THR A 214 -1.20 12.15 18.17
CA THR A 214 -1.66 13.14 19.14
C THR A 214 -2.36 12.48 20.33
N ILE A 215 -1.96 12.84 21.55
CA ILE A 215 -2.66 12.51 22.79
C ILE A 215 -3.66 13.62 23.08
N ALA A 216 -4.95 13.30 23.16
CA ALA A 216 -6.02 14.28 23.30
C ALA A 216 -5.87 15.11 24.60
N ASN A 217 -5.61 14.45 25.74
CA ASN A 217 -5.27 15.12 26.98
C ASN A 217 -4.19 14.33 27.72
N PRO A 218 -2.92 14.79 27.65
CA PRO A 218 -1.83 14.07 28.29
C PRO A 218 -1.86 14.10 29.83
N SER A 219 -2.69 14.91 30.45
CA SER A 219 -2.72 15.12 31.92
C SER A 219 -3.70 14.19 32.65
N ILE A 220 -4.46 13.36 31.92
CA ILE A 220 -5.41 12.40 32.54
C ILE A 220 -5.03 10.96 32.22
N MET A 221 -5.30 10.06 33.20
CA MET A 221 -4.90 8.65 33.08
C MET A 221 -5.54 7.93 31.91
N ASN A 222 -6.83 8.21 31.69
CA ASN A 222 -7.63 7.60 30.63
C ASN A 222 -7.95 8.66 29.57
N THR A 223 -7.35 8.54 28.38
CA THR A 223 -7.50 9.50 27.29
C THR A 223 -7.43 8.76 25.96
N THR A 224 -7.46 9.49 24.84
CA THR A 224 -7.33 8.91 23.51
C THR A 224 -6.00 9.31 22.88
N PHE A 225 -5.47 8.42 22.04
CA PHE A 225 -4.38 8.67 21.15
C PHE A 225 -4.89 8.55 19.70
N THR A 226 -4.55 9.52 18.85
CA THR A 226 -4.81 9.50 17.41
C THR A 226 -3.51 9.18 16.70
N PHE A 227 -3.50 8.13 15.85
CA PHE A 227 -2.34 7.76 15.05
C PHE A 227 -2.04 8.84 14.02
N GLY A 228 -0.75 9.11 13.80
CA GLY A 228 -0.24 9.90 12.69
C GLY A 228 0.53 9.03 11.70
N ASN A 229 1.45 9.63 10.94
CA ASN A 229 2.21 8.96 9.88
C ASN A 229 3.51 8.31 10.40
N GLY A 230 3.41 7.37 11.33
CA GLY A 230 4.56 6.63 11.85
C GLY A 230 4.30 5.99 13.20
N ASP A 231 5.19 5.06 13.56
CA ASP A 231 5.17 4.38 14.85
C ASP A 231 5.37 5.35 16.02
N ASN A 232 4.79 5.01 17.16
CA ASN A 232 4.93 5.81 18.37
C ASN A 232 5.06 4.95 19.63
N THR A 233 5.74 5.50 20.62
CA THR A 233 5.80 4.95 21.97
C THR A 233 5.22 5.97 22.95
N LEU A 234 4.19 5.58 23.70
CA LEU A 234 3.60 6.38 24.76
C LEU A 234 4.05 5.86 26.12
N THR A 235 4.47 6.77 26.99
CA THR A 235 4.90 6.42 28.34
C THR A 235 4.07 7.19 29.36
N ALA A 236 3.42 6.49 30.28
CA ALA A 236 2.78 7.09 31.44
C ALA A 236 3.87 7.44 32.50
N ILE A 237 3.90 8.69 32.89
CA ILE A 237 4.84 9.24 33.86
C ILE A 237 4.12 9.47 35.19
N TYR A 238 4.79 9.13 36.28
CA TYR A 238 4.32 9.27 37.65
C TYR A 238 5.25 10.18 38.45
N LYS A 239 4.73 10.85 39.47
CA LYS A 239 5.50 11.65 40.43
C LYS A 239 5.05 11.35 41.85
N LYS A 240 5.88 11.68 42.84
CA LYS A 240 5.49 11.58 44.23
C LYS A 240 4.26 12.43 44.53
N ALA A 241 3.31 11.89 45.28
CA ALA A 241 2.19 12.68 45.78
C ALA A 241 2.73 13.88 46.61
N PRO A 242 2.12 15.07 46.52
CA PRO A 242 2.50 16.18 47.37
C PRO A 242 2.27 15.78 48.83
N HIS A 243 3.25 16.04 49.68
CA HIS A 243 3.08 15.90 51.14
C HIS A 243 2.05 16.91 51.61
N ILE A 244 0.88 16.43 52.01
CA ILE A 244 -0.09 17.26 52.70
C ILE A 244 0.42 17.35 54.14
N ASN A 245 0.99 18.51 54.53
CA ASN A 245 1.38 18.77 55.90
C ASN A 245 0.10 19.06 56.71
N MET A 246 -0.42 18.05 57.40
CA MET A 246 -1.65 18.16 58.19
C MET A 246 -1.49 19.02 59.46
N ASN A 247 -0.35 19.63 59.71
CA ASN A 247 -0.10 20.48 60.89
C ASN A 247 -0.81 21.86 60.82
N TYR A 248 -1.58 22.16 59.76
CA TYR A 248 -2.33 23.44 59.68
C TYR A 248 -3.83 23.35 59.94
N LEU A 249 -4.36 22.19 60.31
CA LEU A 249 -5.72 22.15 60.85
C LEU A 249 -5.69 22.49 62.34
N ALA A 250 -5.57 23.78 62.65
CA ALA A 250 -5.84 24.23 64.02
C ALA A 250 -7.30 23.86 64.38
N PRO A 251 -7.56 23.26 65.56
CA PRO A 251 -8.91 22.93 65.95
C PRO A 251 -9.75 24.22 66.00
N VAL A 252 -10.85 24.25 65.23
CA VAL A 252 -11.83 25.33 65.39
C VAL A 252 -12.47 25.18 66.77
N SER A 253 -12.05 26.04 67.70
CA SER A 253 -12.68 26.16 69.00
C SER A 253 -14.12 26.68 68.84
N LEU A 254 -15.08 25.79 69.00
CA LEU A 254 -16.50 26.19 69.11
C LEU A 254 -16.66 26.90 70.47
N LYS A 255 -16.59 28.24 70.46
CA LYS A 255 -17.07 28.99 71.64
C LYS A 255 -18.55 28.82 71.74
N SER A 256 -19.00 28.11 72.79
CA SER A 256 -20.39 28.12 73.25
C SER A 256 -20.74 29.57 73.65
N ARG A 257 -21.78 30.11 73.08
CA ARG A 257 -22.39 31.37 73.56
C ARG A 257 -23.30 31.05 74.73
N PRO A 258 -23.39 31.97 75.71
CA PRO A 258 -24.24 31.84 76.86
C PRO A 258 -25.73 31.95 76.51
#